data_c1efed589ad5c2ca53b3f9d6f25dc000
#
_entry.id   c1efed589ad5c2ca53b3f9d6f25dc000
#
_cell.length_a   1.000
_cell.length_b   1.000
_cell.length_c   1.000
_cell.angle_alpha   90.00
_cell.angle_beta   90.00
_cell.angle_gamma   90.00
#
_symmetry.space_group_name_H-M   'P 1'
#
loop_
_entity.id
_entity.type
_entity.pdbx_description
1 polymer ?
#
loop_
_entity_poly.entity_id
_entity_poly.type
_entity_poly.pdbx_seq_one_letter_code
_entity_poly.pdbx_strand_id
1 'polypeptide(L)'
;MKRIVPGLLLMVVATFQPRQAAAQDPNDPLLNMQAIAQALGVQCAYCHVRQTDNSTDFQADTNPKKGIARQMIAMTREINARVQAASGKAAGQAATVHCLTCHRGTAVPQKLTDIMLRTLRDKGPDAAVAEYKELRQKFYARDTYDFSETDLLNLAQRLADARPDDAIALMTMNLEFNPKSTRSYIVLSRAYVRKRDNDMAIAQLKKALEIEPENGIVKGYLSQLEPNPNRR
;
A
#
# COMPACT_ATOMS: atom_id res chain seq x y z
N MET A 1 62.54 -35.57 -38.32
CA MET A 1 62.75 -35.07 -36.94
C MET A 1 61.79 -33.93 -36.68
N LYS A 2 60.64 -34.18 -36.05
CA LYS A 2 59.60 -33.17 -35.69
C LYS A 2 59.84 -32.80 -34.22
N ARG A 3 60.13 -31.50 -33.98
CA ARG A 3 60.29 -30.95 -32.63
C ARG A 3 58.89 -30.62 -32.09
N ILE A 4 58.53 -31.24 -30.96
CA ILE A 4 57.33 -30.94 -30.21
C ILE A 4 57.66 -29.82 -29.21
N VAL A 5 56.96 -28.69 -29.30
CA VAL A 5 57.05 -27.56 -28.36
C VAL A 5 56.00 -27.80 -27.27
N PRO A 6 56.31 -27.85 -25.96
CA PRO A 6 55.34 -27.98 -24.93
C PRO A 6 54.61 -26.67 -24.70
N GLY A 7 53.29 -26.65 -24.90
CA GLY A 7 52.41 -25.50 -24.57
C GLY A 7 52.29 -25.32 -23.05
N LEU A 8 52.68 -24.16 -22.59
CA LEU A 8 52.54 -23.73 -21.20
C LEU A 8 51.07 -23.39 -20.92
N LEU A 9 50.38 -24.19 -20.19
CA LEU A 9 48.99 -23.96 -19.75
C LEU A 9 49.04 -23.01 -18.57
N LEU A 10 48.72 -21.70 -18.80
CA LEU A 10 48.56 -20.73 -17.74
C LEU A 10 47.20 -20.94 -17.04
N MET A 11 47.21 -21.57 -15.84
CA MET A 11 46.06 -21.59 -14.94
C MET A 11 45.87 -20.21 -14.34
N VAL A 12 44.82 -19.51 -14.77
CA VAL A 12 44.33 -18.29 -14.11
C VAL A 12 43.58 -18.70 -12.84
N VAL A 13 44.24 -18.64 -11.70
CA VAL A 13 43.61 -18.80 -10.41
C VAL A 13 42.85 -17.51 -10.12
N ALA A 14 41.52 -17.49 -10.32
CA ALA A 14 40.66 -16.40 -9.88
C ALA A 14 40.67 -16.34 -8.35
N THR A 15 41.46 -15.45 -7.78
CA THR A 15 41.42 -15.17 -6.34
C THR A 15 40.09 -14.47 -6.03
N PHE A 16 39.19 -15.23 -5.39
CA PHE A 16 37.96 -14.69 -4.82
C PHE A 16 38.36 -13.80 -3.62
N GLN A 17 38.56 -12.52 -3.85
CA GLN A 17 38.75 -11.56 -2.77
C GLN A 17 37.39 -11.35 -2.09
N PRO A 18 37.27 -11.64 -0.78
CA PRO A 18 36.08 -11.24 -0.04
C PRO A 18 35.95 -9.73 -0.13
N ARG A 19 34.81 -9.27 -0.68
CA ARG A 19 34.45 -7.86 -0.74
C ARG A 19 34.48 -7.35 0.71
N GLN A 20 35.52 -6.61 1.09
CA GLN A 20 35.57 -5.93 2.38
C GLN A 20 34.28 -5.10 2.49
N ALA A 21 33.50 -5.36 3.53
CA ALA A 21 32.37 -4.52 3.89
C ALA A 21 32.91 -3.11 4.03
N ALA A 22 32.51 -2.22 3.13
CA ALA A 22 32.89 -0.82 3.20
C ALA A 22 32.54 -0.32 4.62
N ALA A 23 33.52 0.29 5.29
CA ALA A 23 33.31 0.89 6.60
C ALA A 23 32.06 1.78 6.51
N GLN A 24 31.09 1.53 7.37
CA GLN A 24 29.84 2.27 7.37
C GLN A 24 30.15 3.70 7.81
N ASP A 25 29.84 4.68 6.96
CA ASP A 25 29.94 6.10 7.33
C ASP A 25 28.98 6.35 8.50
N PRO A 26 29.47 6.76 9.69
CA PRO A 26 28.63 7.02 10.85
C PRO A 26 27.64 8.19 10.60
N ASN A 27 27.88 9.01 9.59
CA ASN A 27 27.01 10.12 9.19
C ASN A 27 26.04 9.73 8.08
N ASP A 28 26.03 8.48 7.61
CA ASP A 28 25.07 8.01 6.60
C ASP A 28 23.64 8.12 7.17
N PRO A 29 22.79 8.98 6.59
CA PRO A 29 21.42 9.17 7.09
C PRO A 29 20.59 7.88 7.06
N LEU A 30 20.97 6.90 6.22
CA LEU A 30 20.32 5.58 6.15
C LEU A 30 20.69 4.68 7.35
N LEU A 31 21.66 5.07 8.18
CA LEU A 31 22.05 4.35 9.40
C LEU A 31 21.52 5.01 10.68
N ASN A 32 20.74 6.09 10.56
CA ASN A 32 20.09 6.70 11.73
C ASN A 32 18.93 5.80 12.22
N MET A 33 19.18 5.09 13.31
CA MET A 33 18.21 4.12 13.87
C MET A 33 16.91 4.77 14.35
N GLN A 34 16.94 6.03 14.82
CA GLN A 34 15.73 6.77 15.20
C GLN A 34 14.90 7.10 13.96
N ALA A 35 15.52 7.58 12.90
CA ALA A 35 14.84 7.87 11.64
C ALA A 35 14.25 6.60 11.02
N ILE A 36 14.97 5.46 11.09
CA ILE A 36 14.46 4.16 10.64
C ILE A 36 13.24 3.75 11.46
N ALA A 37 13.34 3.78 12.80
CA ALA A 37 12.24 3.41 13.70
C ALA A 37 11.00 4.28 13.46
N GLN A 38 11.17 5.58 13.29
CA GLN A 38 10.11 6.53 12.96
C GLN A 38 9.49 6.23 11.59
N ALA A 39 10.33 5.99 10.58
CA ALA A 39 9.85 5.67 9.22
C ALA A 39 9.01 4.38 9.18
N LEU A 40 9.35 3.40 10.01
CA LEU A 40 8.63 2.14 10.13
C LEU A 40 7.47 2.18 11.12
N GLY A 41 7.36 3.22 11.96
CA GLY A 41 6.36 3.30 13.03
C GLY A 41 6.56 2.24 14.12
N VAL A 42 7.81 1.87 14.43
CA VAL A 42 8.16 0.80 15.37
C VAL A 42 9.11 1.30 16.45
N GLN A 43 9.25 0.51 17.54
CA GLN A 43 10.22 0.75 18.59
C GLN A 43 11.50 -0.07 18.36
N CYS A 44 12.57 0.23 19.11
CA CYS A 44 13.88 -0.44 18.99
C CYS A 44 13.77 -1.97 19.13
N ALA A 45 12.93 -2.46 20.04
CA ALA A 45 12.70 -3.88 20.27
C ALA A 45 12.05 -4.63 19.08
N TYR A 46 11.61 -3.93 18.05
CA TYR A 46 11.11 -4.57 16.81
C TYR A 46 12.22 -5.29 16.04
N CYS A 47 13.44 -4.70 16.04
CA CYS A 47 14.62 -5.26 15.36
C CYS A 47 15.70 -5.76 16.32
N HIS A 48 15.75 -5.22 17.56
CA HIS A 48 16.76 -5.56 18.55
C HIS A 48 16.19 -6.48 19.63
N VAL A 49 17.05 -7.30 20.22
CA VAL A 49 16.63 -8.28 21.23
C VAL A 49 16.44 -7.60 22.57
N ARG A 50 15.27 -7.80 23.19
CA ARG A 50 15.02 -7.38 24.56
C ARG A 50 15.49 -8.46 25.52
N GLN A 51 16.30 -8.09 26.50
CA GLN A 51 16.80 -8.99 27.54
C GLN A 51 15.80 -9.12 28.71
N THR A 52 16.04 -10.07 29.59
CA THR A 52 15.17 -10.36 30.74
C THR A 52 15.13 -9.22 31.76
N ASP A 53 16.17 -8.41 31.82
CA ASP A 53 16.28 -7.20 32.69
C ASP A 53 15.67 -5.95 32.06
N ASN A 54 14.90 -6.12 30.92
CA ASN A 54 14.33 -5.04 30.12
C ASN A 54 15.35 -4.16 29.35
N SER A 55 16.64 -4.43 29.40
CA SER A 55 17.63 -3.79 28.53
C SER A 55 17.45 -4.26 27.09
N THR A 56 18.04 -3.52 26.15
CA THR A 56 18.02 -3.89 24.72
C THR A 56 19.43 -4.23 24.27
N ASP A 57 19.60 -5.46 23.77
CA ASP A 57 20.85 -5.88 23.14
C ASP A 57 20.87 -5.41 21.68
N PHE A 58 21.62 -4.35 21.45
CA PHE A 58 21.80 -3.79 20.11
C PHE A 58 22.80 -4.57 19.26
N GLN A 59 23.61 -5.46 19.85
CA GLN A 59 24.63 -6.23 19.14
C GLN A 59 24.11 -7.57 18.62
N ALA A 60 23.20 -8.21 19.37
CA ALA A 60 22.65 -9.50 18.99
C ALA A 60 21.99 -9.47 17.58
N ASP A 61 22.31 -10.48 16.77
CA ASP A 61 21.80 -10.66 15.40
C ASP A 61 20.76 -11.79 15.28
N THR A 62 20.23 -12.25 16.40
CA THR A 62 19.26 -13.35 16.45
C THR A 62 17.86 -12.95 15.97
N ASN A 63 17.53 -11.64 15.95
CA ASN A 63 16.26 -11.16 15.42
C ASN A 63 16.33 -11.06 13.89
N PRO A 64 15.53 -11.85 13.14
CA PRO A 64 15.59 -11.87 11.67
C PRO A 64 15.24 -10.52 11.03
N LYS A 65 14.47 -9.67 11.70
CA LYS A 65 14.11 -8.33 11.21
C LYS A 65 15.31 -7.41 11.07
N LYS A 66 16.37 -7.63 11.86
CA LYS A 66 17.63 -6.90 11.74
C LYS A 66 18.34 -7.21 10.41
N GLY A 67 18.32 -8.47 9.99
CA GLY A 67 18.81 -8.90 8.67
C GLY A 67 18.02 -8.28 7.52
N ILE A 68 16.68 -8.26 7.64
CA ILE A 68 15.79 -7.60 6.65
C ILE A 68 16.11 -6.10 6.56
N ALA A 69 16.27 -5.42 7.70
CA ALA A 69 16.59 -3.99 7.72
C ALA A 69 17.91 -3.69 6.99
N ARG A 70 18.95 -4.52 7.17
CA ARG A 70 20.22 -4.38 6.43
C ARG A 70 20.03 -4.51 4.92
N GLN A 71 19.21 -5.47 4.48
CA GLN A 71 18.90 -5.63 3.05
C GLN A 71 18.11 -4.43 2.50
N MET A 72 17.16 -3.87 3.26
CA MET A 72 16.42 -2.66 2.89
C MET A 72 17.33 -1.44 2.77
N ILE A 73 18.30 -1.28 3.69
CA ILE A 73 19.31 -0.22 3.61
C ILE A 73 20.16 -0.36 2.34
N ALA A 74 20.63 -1.58 2.02
CA ALA A 74 21.40 -1.84 0.82
C ALA A 74 20.58 -1.54 -0.45
N MET A 75 19.33 -1.97 -0.52
CA MET A 75 18.41 -1.66 -1.61
C MET A 75 18.19 -0.15 -1.76
N THR A 76 18.01 0.58 -0.66
CA THR A 76 17.79 2.04 -0.70
C THR A 76 19.02 2.77 -1.27
N ARG A 77 20.24 2.32 -0.92
CA ARG A 77 21.47 2.86 -1.50
C ARG A 77 21.55 2.60 -3.00
N GLU A 78 21.19 1.40 -3.44
CA GLU A 78 21.17 1.07 -4.87
C GLU A 78 20.14 1.92 -5.63
N ILE A 79 18.95 2.11 -5.09
CA ILE A 79 17.92 2.99 -5.67
C ILE A 79 18.47 4.42 -5.80
N ASN A 80 19.06 4.96 -4.75
CA ASN A 80 19.64 6.32 -4.78
C ASN A 80 20.74 6.46 -5.81
N ALA A 81 21.63 5.47 -5.96
CA ALA A 81 22.66 5.47 -6.99
C ALA A 81 22.04 5.47 -8.41
N ARG A 82 20.98 4.70 -8.64
CA ARG A 82 20.27 4.66 -9.92
C ARG A 82 19.52 5.97 -10.21
N VAL A 83 18.86 6.55 -9.21
CA VAL A 83 18.18 7.85 -9.33
C VAL A 83 19.19 8.94 -9.66
N GLN A 84 20.34 8.96 -8.98
CA GLN A 84 21.43 9.91 -9.26
C GLN A 84 21.92 9.77 -10.71
N ALA A 85 22.19 8.54 -11.16
CA ALA A 85 22.67 8.29 -12.52
C ALA A 85 21.64 8.68 -13.60
N ALA A 86 20.36 8.35 -13.37
CA ALA A 86 19.27 8.65 -14.31
C ALA A 86 18.90 10.14 -14.37
N SER A 87 19.16 10.90 -13.31
CA SER A 87 18.79 12.32 -13.22
C SER A 87 19.63 13.23 -14.11
N GLY A 88 20.82 12.82 -14.50
CA GLY A 88 21.81 13.66 -15.19
C GLY A 88 22.33 14.86 -14.38
N LYS A 89 21.96 14.94 -13.09
CA LYS A 89 22.33 16.04 -12.19
C LYS A 89 23.69 15.79 -11.55
N ALA A 90 24.34 16.86 -11.08
CA ALA A 90 25.56 16.72 -10.29
C ALA A 90 25.32 15.92 -9.00
N ALA A 91 26.39 15.34 -8.45
CA ALA A 91 26.31 14.54 -7.24
C ALA A 91 25.61 15.30 -6.10
N GLY A 92 24.65 14.65 -5.45
CA GLY A 92 23.86 15.21 -4.35
C GLY A 92 22.70 16.14 -4.77
N GLN A 93 22.49 16.39 -6.07
CA GLN A 93 21.40 17.23 -6.57
C GLN A 93 20.18 16.43 -7.05
N ALA A 94 20.29 15.12 -7.13
CA ALA A 94 19.15 14.25 -7.42
C ALA A 94 18.22 14.11 -6.20
N ALA A 95 16.97 13.76 -6.46
CA ALA A 95 16.06 13.38 -5.38
C ALA A 95 16.60 12.17 -4.60
N THR A 96 16.47 12.20 -3.28
CA THR A 96 16.96 11.14 -2.41
C THR A 96 15.78 10.34 -1.83
N VAL A 97 15.85 9.03 -1.94
CA VAL A 97 14.90 8.10 -1.33
C VAL A 97 15.38 7.74 0.08
N HIS A 98 14.51 7.86 1.04
CA HIS A 98 14.72 7.49 2.44
C HIS A 98 13.74 6.39 2.86
N CYS A 99 13.97 5.77 4.02
CA CYS A 99 13.05 4.76 4.58
C CYS A 99 11.61 5.30 4.64
N LEU A 100 11.43 6.56 5.05
CA LEU A 100 10.11 7.20 5.15
C LEU A 100 9.41 7.35 3.79
N THR A 101 10.14 7.47 2.69
CA THR A 101 9.56 7.60 1.33
C THR A 101 8.63 6.45 0.99
N CYS A 102 8.98 5.22 1.41
CA CYS A 102 8.19 4.02 1.18
C CYS A 102 7.36 3.62 2.39
N HIS A 103 7.93 3.69 3.61
CA HIS A 103 7.30 3.11 4.81
C HIS A 103 6.22 3.99 5.44
N ARG A 104 6.39 5.32 5.45
CA ARG A 104 5.37 6.28 5.92
C ARG A 104 4.74 5.94 7.27
N GLY A 105 5.53 5.42 8.21
CA GLY A 105 5.08 5.06 9.55
C GLY A 105 4.52 3.62 9.67
N THR A 106 4.79 2.74 8.70
CA THR A 106 4.43 1.31 8.77
C THR A 106 5.62 0.42 8.44
N ALA A 107 5.75 -0.69 9.18
CA ALA A 107 6.84 -1.65 8.97
C ALA A 107 6.75 -2.35 7.60
N VAL A 108 5.55 -2.50 7.06
CA VAL A 108 5.30 -3.08 5.73
C VAL A 108 4.47 -2.08 4.92
N PRO A 109 5.08 -1.43 3.90
CA PRO A 109 4.36 -0.49 3.05
C PRO A 109 3.29 -1.22 2.21
N GLN A 110 2.04 -0.81 2.34
CA GLN A 110 0.92 -1.35 1.57
C GLN A 110 -0.07 -0.23 1.24
N LYS A 111 -0.78 -0.36 0.13
CA LYS A 111 -1.92 0.52 -0.14
C LYS A 111 -3.11 0.11 0.73
N LEU A 112 -3.89 1.08 1.16
CA LEU A 112 -5.12 0.83 1.92
C LEU A 112 -6.07 -0.11 1.15
N THR A 113 -6.21 0.09 -0.17
CA THR A 113 -7.04 -0.76 -1.04
C THR A 113 -6.56 -2.22 -1.10
N ASP A 114 -5.25 -2.48 -1.02
CA ASP A 114 -4.71 -3.85 -1.01
C ASP A 114 -5.01 -4.55 0.33
N ILE A 115 -4.94 -3.80 1.43
CA ILE A 115 -5.34 -4.28 2.75
C ILE A 115 -6.83 -4.63 2.73
N MET A 116 -7.68 -3.72 2.24
CA MET A 116 -9.12 -3.94 2.14
C MET A 116 -9.46 -5.17 1.29
N LEU A 117 -8.86 -5.29 0.08
CA LEU A 117 -9.08 -6.44 -0.80
C LEU A 117 -8.72 -7.77 -0.12
N ARG A 118 -7.58 -7.82 0.56
CA ARG A 118 -7.14 -9.01 1.29
C ARG A 118 -8.12 -9.35 2.40
N THR A 119 -8.52 -8.37 3.21
CA THR A 119 -9.43 -8.60 4.34
C THR A 119 -10.82 -8.99 3.88
N LEU A 120 -11.35 -8.35 2.82
CA LEU A 120 -12.60 -8.77 2.17
C LEU A 120 -12.56 -10.22 1.71
N ARG A 121 -11.43 -10.65 1.11
CA ARG A 121 -11.27 -12.03 0.63
C ARG A 121 -11.16 -13.03 1.77
N ASP A 122 -10.35 -12.72 2.79
CA ASP A 122 -9.91 -13.67 3.80
C ASP A 122 -10.84 -13.70 5.02
N LYS A 123 -11.55 -12.59 5.33
CA LYS A 123 -12.35 -12.41 6.55
C LYS A 123 -13.75 -11.85 6.30
N GLY A 124 -14.04 -11.40 5.08
CA GLY A 124 -15.36 -10.86 4.72
C GLY A 124 -15.53 -9.35 4.97
N PRO A 125 -16.73 -8.82 4.60
CA PRO A 125 -17.00 -7.39 4.56
C PRO A 125 -16.97 -6.71 5.94
N ASP A 126 -17.56 -7.35 6.97
CA ASP A 126 -17.62 -6.75 8.32
C ASP A 126 -16.20 -6.54 8.90
N ALA A 127 -15.32 -7.53 8.71
CA ALA A 127 -13.93 -7.43 9.14
C ALA A 127 -13.17 -6.34 8.39
N ALA A 128 -13.45 -6.16 7.10
CA ALA A 128 -12.83 -5.11 6.30
C ALA A 128 -13.28 -3.71 6.75
N VAL A 129 -14.56 -3.53 7.06
CA VAL A 129 -15.09 -2.28 7.63
C VAL A 129 -14.45 -1.97 8.98
N ALA A 130 -14.32 -2.96 9.86
CA ALA A 130 -13.68 -2.80 11.16
C ALA A 130 -12.19 -2.41 10.99
N GLU A 131 -11.45 -3.12 10.14
CA GLU A 131 -10.03 -2.82 9.88
C GLU A 131 -9.82 -1.43 9.26
N TYR A 132 -10.70 -1.00 8.34
CA TYR A 132 -10.64 0.35 7.80
C TYR A 132 -10.79 1.40 8.90
N LYS A 133 -11.77 1.23 9.80
CA LYS A 133 -12.02 2.18 10.90
C LYS A 133 -10.83 2.25 11.87
N GLU A 134 -10.23 1.11 12.19
CA GLU A 134 -9.01 1.06 13.02
C GLU A 134 -7.83 1.77 12.35
N LEU A 135 -7.59 1.47 11.06
CA LEU A 135 -6.52 2.13 10.29
C LEU A 135 -6.77 3.64 10.19
N ARG A 136 -8.02 4.05 9.95
CA ARG A 136 -8.37 5.47 9.90
C ARG A 136 -8.15 6.15 11.25
N GLN A 137 -8.58 5.54 12.35
CA GLN A 137 -8.35 6.10 13.70
C GLN A 137 -6.86 6.30 14.00
N LYS A 138 -6.03 5.34 13.57
CA LYS A 138 -4.58 5.35 13.85
C LYS A 138 -3.80 6.27 12.93
N PHE A 139 -4.17 6.37 11.67
CA PHE A 139 -3.36 6.96 10.61
C PHE A 139 -4.02 8.14 9.88
N TYR A 140 -5.24 8.55 10.23
CA TYR A 140 -5.88 9.71 9.61
C TYR A 140 -5.03 10.96 9.80
N ALA A 141 -4.96 11.79 8.76
CA ALA A 141 -4.10 12.96 8.68
C ALA A 141 -2.58 12.67 8.77
N ARG A 142 -2.19 11.41 8.54
CA ARG A 142 -0.78 11.03 8.33
C ARG A 142 -0.62 10.56 6.88
N ASP A 143 0.55 10.71 6.31
CA ASP A 143 0.82 10.30 4.92
C ASP A 143 0.96 8.78 4.74
N THR A 144 0.52 7.99 5.73
CA THR A 144 0.64 6.52 5.72
C THR A 144 -0.28 5.90 4.69
N TYR A 145 -1.56 6.27 4.72
CA TYR A 145 -2.60 5.77 3.82
C TYR A 145 -3.41 6.91 3.24
N ASP A 146 -3.87 6.72 2.01
CA ASP A 146 -4.87 7.58 1.40
C ASP A 146 -6.27 7.19 1.89
N PHE A 147 -6.86 8.05 2.72
CA PHE A 147 -8.24 7.94 3.20
C PHE A 147 -9.19 8.83 2.40
N SER A 148 -8.78 9.32 1.24
CA SER A 148 -9.68 10.00 0.32
C SER A 148 -10.75 9.05 -0.19
N GLU A 149 -11.86 9.61 -0.61
CA GLU A 149 -12.98 8.86 -1.16
C GLU A 149 -12.61 8.07 -2.43
N THR A 150 -11.69 8.61 -3.23
CA THR A 150 -11.44 8.15 -4.60
C THR A 150 -10.98 6.70 -4.67
N ASP A 151 -10.02 6.30 -3.85
CA ASP A 151 -9.46 4.95 -3.89
C ASP A 151 -10.49 3.90 -3.44
N LEU A 152 -11.29 4.22 -2.42
CA LEU A 152 -12.35 3.34 -1.94
C LEU A 152 -13.49 3.19 -2.95
N LEU A 153 -13.89 4.29 -3.59
CA LEU A 153 -14.87 4.29 -4.68
C LEU A 153 -14.42 3.42 -5.85
N ASN A 154 -13.19 3.61 -6.30
CA ASN A 154 -12.63 2.82 -7.40
C ASN A 154 -12.58 1.31 -7.06
N LEU A 155 -12.27 0.97 -5.81
CA LEU A 155 -12.30 -0.41 -5.35
C LEU A 155 -13.73 -0.97 -5.38
N ALA A 156 -14.68 -0.27 -4.77
CA ALA A 156 -16.07 -0.71 -4.70
C ALA A 156 -16.73 -0.82 -6.09
N GLN A 157 -16.42 0.10 -7.02
CA GLN A 157 -16.88 0.02 -8.41
C GLN A 157 -16.44 -1.26 -9.11
N ARG A 158 -15.19 -1.69 -8.89
CA ARG A 158 -14.70 -2.97 -9.45
C ARG A 158 -15.34 -4.19 -8.82
N LEU A 159 -15.76 -4.10 -7.55
CA LEU A 159 -16.38 -5.19 -6.83
C LEU A 159 -17.89 -5.30 -7.08
N ALA A 160 -18.55 -4.21 -7.40
CA ALA A 160 -20.02 -4.11 -7.44
C ALA A 160 -20.72 -5.17 -8.28
N ASP A 161 -20.08 -5.65 -9.36
CA ASP A 161 -20.67 -6.66 -10.24
C ASP A 161 -20.46 -8.10 -9.77
N ALA A 162 -19.27 -8.41 -9.26
CA ALA A 162 -18.88 -9.79 -8.92
C ALA A 162 -19.03 -10.09 -7.42
N ARG A 163 -18.94 -9.06 -6.57
CA ARG A 163 -18.98 -9.15 -5.11
C ARG A 163 -19.82 -7.98 -4.55
N PRO A 164 -21.12 -7.95 -4.84
CA PRO A 164 -21.98 -6.81 -4.50
C PRO A 164 -22.07 -6.54 -3.00
N ASP A 165 -22.01 -7.57 -2.13
CA ASP A 165 -22.05 -7.38 -0.68
C ASP A 165 -20.81 -6.62 -0.17
N ASP A 166 -19.65 -6.89 -0.75
CA ASP A 166 -18.42 -6.15 -0.41
C ASP A 166 -18.52 -4.68 -0.84
N ALA A 167 -19.03 -4.43 -2.04
CA ALA A 167 -19.21 -3.06 -2.52
C ALA A 167 -20.22 -2.29 -1.66
N ILE A 168 -21.32 -2.95 -1.24
CA ILE A 168 -22.30 -2.37 -0.32
C ILE A 168 -21.65 -2.01 1.01
N ALA A 169 -20.91 -2.94 1.63
CA ALA A 169 -20.26 -2.70 2.90
C ALA A 169 -19.27 -1.52 2.83
N LEU A 170 -18.41 -1.49 1.79
CA LEU A 170 -17.45 -0.41 1.61
C LEU A 170 -18.13 0.94 1.39
N MET A 171 -19.18 1.01 0.58
CA MET A 171 -19.84 2.26 0.27
C MET A 171 -20.73 2.76 1.40
N THR A 172 -21.38 1.85 2.14
CA THR A 172 -22.09 2.20 3.36
C THR A 172 -21.14 2.82 4.40
N MET A 173 -19.98 2.20 4.59
CA MET A 173 -18.94 2.76 5.47
C MET A 173 -18.41 4.10 4.92
N ASN A 174 -18.18 4.21 3.59
CA ASN A 174 -17.71 5.47 3.02
C ASN A 174 -18.66 6.63 3.30
N LEU A 175 -19.97 6.39 3.27
CA LEU A 175 -21.00 7.40 3.57
C LEU A 175 -21.01 7.86 5.03
N GLU A 176 -20.45 7.09 5.97
CA GLU A 176 -20.26 7.55 7.36
C GLU A 176 -19.27 8.74 7.41
N PHE A 177 -18.28 8.76 6.52
CA PHE A 177 -17.24 9.80 6.45
C PHE A 177 -17.51 10.85 5.36
N ASN A 178 -18.24 10.47 4.31
CA ASN A 178 -18.54 11.28 3.15
C ASN A 178 -20.06 11.26 2.85
N PRO A 179 -20.91 11.80 3.73
CA PRO A 179 -22.37 11.63 3.64
C PRO A 179 -23.01 12.24 2.39
N LYS A 180 -22.30 13.15 1.71
CA LYS A 180 -22.76 13.80 0.47
C LYS A 180 -22.13 13.19 -0.80
N SER A 181 -21.62 11.98 -0.72
CA SER A 181 -21.01 11.29 -1.87
C SER A 181 -22.08 10.72 -2.81
N THR A 182 -22.51 11.49 -3.79
CA THR A 182 -23.40 11.02 -4.88
C THR A 182 -22.84 9.78 -5.57
N ARG A 183 -21.51 9.71 -5.74
CA ARG A 183 -20.84 8.55 -6.36
C ARG A 183 -21.00 7.27 -5.54
N SER A 184 -20.96 7.35 -4.20
CA SER A 184 -21.21 6.19 -3.33
C SER A 184 -22.61 5.65 -3.49
N TYR A 185 -23.61 6.51 -3.57
CA TYR A 185 -24.99 6.09 -3.81
C TYR A 185 -25.18 5.44 -5.18
N ILE A 186 -24.51 5.92 -6.23
CA ILE A 186 -24.51 5.29 -7.55
C ILE A 186 -23.92 3.87 -7.48
N VAL A 187 -22.78 3.69 -6.80
CA VAL A 187 -22.16 2.36 -6.65
C VAL A 187 -23.04 1.42 -5.82
N LEU A 188 -23.67 1.91 -4.75
CA LEU A 188 -24.65 1.15 -3.97
C LEU A 188 -25.83 0.69 -4.85
N SER A 189 -26.42 1.59 -5.62
CA SER A 189 -27.49 1.25 -6.54
C SER A 189 -27.08 0.12 -7.49
N ARG A 190 -25.91 0.22 -8.13
CA ARG A 190 -25.40 -0.82 -9.01
C ARG A 190 -25.25 -2.18 -8.31
N ALA A 191 -24.69 -2.17 -7.08
CA ALA A 191 -24.54 -3.39 -6.29
C ALA A 191 -25.90 -4.01 -5.91
N TYR A 192 -26.90 -3.21 -5.56
CA TYR A 192 -28.25 -3.69 -5.28
C TYR A 192 -28.95 -4.25 -6.55
N VAL A 193 -28.75 -3.65 -7.71
CA VAL A 193 -29.22 -4.22 -8.99
C VAL A 193 -28.64 -5.62 -9.20
N ARG A 194 -27.35 -5.82 -8.92
CA ARG A 194 -26.72 -7.15 -9.01
C ARG A 194 -27.30 -8.16 -8.05
N LYS A 195 -27.76 -7.70 -6.90
CA LYS A 195 -28.52 -8.53 -5.94
C LYS A 195 -29.98 -8.72 -6.30
N ARG A 196 -30.47 -8.13 -7.39
CA ARG A 196 -31.88 -8.11 -7.81
C ARG A 196 -32.79 -7.39 -6.83
N ASP A 197 -32.25 -6.49 -6.03
CA ASP A 197 -32.98 -5.63 -5.09
C ASP A 197 -33.16 -4.24 -5.72
N ASN A 198 -34.12 -4.15 -6.65
CA ASN A 198 -34.39 -2.92 -7.37
C ASN A 198 -34.94 -1.82 -6.47
N ASP A 199 -35.67 -2.18 -5.41
CA ASP A 199 -36.25 -1.20 -4.48
C ASP A 199 -35.14 -0.48 -3.73
N MET A 200 -34.16 -1.22 -3.22
CA MET A 200 -32.98 -0.62 -2.58
C MET A 200 -32.14 0.18 -3.60
N ALA A 201 -31.99 -0.32 -4.83
CA ALA A 201 -31.25 0.40 -5.87
C ALA A 201 -31.89 1.76 -6.16
N ILE A 202 -33.21 1.82 -6.33
CA ILE A 202 -34.00 3.04 -6.54
C ILE A 202 -33.85 3.97 -5.32
N ALA A 203 -33.92 3.43 -4.11
CA ALA A 203 -33.77 4.23 -2.89
C ALA A 203 -32.41 4.95 -2.84
N GLN A 204 -31.31 4.26 -3.24
CA GLN A 204 -29.99 4.88 -3.29
C GLN A 204 -29.91 6.00 -4.34
N LEU A 205 -30.51 5.79 -5.53
CA LEU A 205 -30.52 6.83 -6.59
C LEU A 205 -31.33 8.07 -6.15
N LYS A 206 -32.44 7.87 -5.44
CA LYS A 206 -33.22 8.99 -4.89
C LYS A 206 -32.39 9.82 -3.90
N LYS A 207 -31.65 9.16 -3.00
CA LYS A 207 -30.70 9.86 -2.10
C LYS A 207 -29.62 10.62 -2.87
N ALA A 208 -29.12 10.06 -3.97
CA ALA A 208 -28.18 10.76 -4.83
C ALA A 208 -28.79 12.04 -5.45
N LEU A 209 -30.07 12.02 -5.84
CA LEU A 209 -30.78 13.19 -6.38
C LEU A 209 -31.15 14.22 -5.30
N GLU A 210 -31.29 13.83 -4.04
CA GLU A 210 -31.43 14.78 -2.93
C GLU A 210 -30.18 15.66 -2.79
N ILE A 211 -29.00 15.11 -3.14
CA ILE A 211 -27.70 15.81 -3.07
C ILE A 211 -27.46 16.61 -4.36
N GLU A 212 -27.70 15.98 -5.51
CA GLU A 212 -27.47 16.55 -6.84
C GLU A 212 -28.73 16.40 -7.70
N PRO A 213 -29.74 17.29 -7.53
CA PRO A 213 -31.03 17.16 -8.21
C PRO A 213 -30.95 17.14 -9.75
N GLU A 214 -29.93 17.78 -10.33
CA GLU A 214 -29.74 17.88 -11.78
C GLU A 214 -28.78 16.84 -12.35
N ASN A 215 -28.38 15.82 -11.57
CA ASN A 215 -27.46 14.78 -12.04
C ASN A 215 -28.13 13.88 -13.10
N GLY A 216 -27.83 14.14 -14.38
CA GLY A 216 -28.41 13.44 -15.51
C GLY A 216 -28.09 11.95 -15.54
N ILE A 217 -26.92 11.53 -15.02
CA ILE A 217 -26.53 10.11 -14.92
C ILE A 217 -27.47 9.37 -13.95
N VAL A 218 -27.71 9.97 -12.78
CA VAL A 218 -28.59 9.39 -11.76
C VAL A 218 -30.04 9.33 -12.26
N LYS A 219 -30.53 10.40 -12.88
CA LYS A 219 -31.87 10.42 -13.52
C LYS A 219 -32.00 9.30 -14.57
N GLY A 220 -30.96 9.09 -15.40
CA GLY A 220 -30.93 8.03 -16.38
C GLY A 220 -31.00 6.63 -15.78
N TYR A 221 -30.23 6.34 -14.71
CA TYR A 221 -30.31 5.06 -14.02
C TYR A 221 -31.66 4.85 -13.34
N LEU A 222 -32.22 5.86 -12.70
CA LEU A 222 -33.52 5.80 -12.05
C LEU A 222 -34.63 5.46 -13.06
N SER A 223 -34.65 6.12 -14.23
CA SER A 223 -35.65 5.86 -15.28
C SER A 223 -35.59 4.44 -15.87
N GLN A 224 -34.41 3.77 -15.79
CA GLN A 224 -34.26 2.38 -16.23
C GLN A 224 -34.82 1.39 -15.22
N LEU A 225 -34.79 1.72 -13.92
CA LEU A 225 -35.19 0.84 -12.83
C LEU A 225 -36.64 1.03 -12.44
N GLU A 226 -37.20 2.23 -12.58
CA GLU A 226 -38.59 2.48 -12.29
C GLU A 226 -39.51 1.82 -13.31
N PRO A 227 -40.62 1.23 -12.87
CA PRO A 227 -41.60 0.64 -13.77
C PRO A 227 -42.11 1.69 -14.76
N ASN A 228 -41.87 1.49 -16.04
CA ASN A 228 -42.43 2.35 -17.07
C ASN A 228 -43.92 1.97 -17.33
N PRO A 229 -44.89 2.81 -16.92
CA PRO A 229 -46.30 2.51 -17.08
C PRO A 229 -46.71 2.37 -18.55
N ASN A 230 -45.87 2.82 -19.52
CA ASN A 230 -46.10 2.77 -20.95
C ASN A 230 -45.44 1.55 -21.65
N ARG A 231 -44.77 0.67 -20.94
CA ARG A 231 -44.27 -0.61 -21.48
C ARG A 231 -45.31 -1.72 -21.27
N ARG A 232 -46.40 -1.66 -21.96
CA ARG A 232 -47.31 -2.80 -22.18
C ARG A 232 -47.20 -3.30 -23.62
#